data_89875040db5a9d41de4c01f99a39444b
#
_entry.id   89875040db5a9d41de4c01f99a39444b
#
_cell.length_a   1.000
_cell.length_b   1.000
_cell.length_c   1.000
_cell.angle_alpha   90.00
_cell.angle_beta   90.00
_cell.angle_gamma   90.00
#
_symmetry.space_group_name_H-M   'P 1'
#
loop_
_entity.id
_entity.type
_entity.pdbx_description
1 polymer ?
#
loop_
_entity_poly.entity_id
_entity_poly.type
_entity_poly.pdbx_seq_one_letter_code
_entity_poly.pdbx_strand_id
1 'polypeptide(L)'
;MANVFINDPLLGGQANYQHQIDELSRMQRELEERKNAFINQRAVSNKPVQPSLCDEIDKLTDALTDREFSIINDNPEFRKSQEAIASIMNREYLRIMRPIVEGTADGKEALENHLRLLKSLKKEASRAVERNMELFNEYTEKYADMTYADFLKMKRSNN
;
A
#
# COMPACT_ATOMS: atom_id res chain seq x y z
N MET A 1 -33.52 51.79 25.37
CA MET A 1 -33.58 50.66 24.40
C MET A 1 -32.49 49.66 24.70
N ALA A 2 -32.82 48.52 25.26
CA ALA A 2 -31.87 47.50 25.59
C ALA A 2 -31.57 46.69 24.31
N ASN A 3 -30.33 46.73 23.84
CA ASN A 3 -29.86 45.82 22.82
C ASN A 3 -29.77 44.42 23.43
N VAL A 4 -30.78 43.61 23.15
CA VAL A 4 -30.71 42.17 23.42
C VAL A 4 -29.77 41.57 22.36
N PHE A 5 -28.51 41.33 22.74
CA PHE A 5 -27.64 40.42 22.00
C PHE A 5 -28.24 39.03 22.15
N ILE A 6 -28.99 38.60 21.16
CA ILE A 6 -29.37 37.20 21.00
C ILE A 6 -28.11 36.47 20.66
N ASN A 7 -27.48 35.84 21.66
CA ASN A 7 -26.48 34.82 21.46
C ASN A 7 -27.18 33.60 20.86
N ASP A 8 -27.31 33.57 19.54
CA ASP A 8 -27.84 32.43 18.83
C ASP A 8 -26.77 31.32 18.79
N PRO A 9 -26.92 30.21 19.54
CA PRO A 9 -25.95 29.15 19.58
C PRO A 9 -25.77 28.46 18.20
N LEU A 10 -26.70 28.64 17.27
CA LEU A 10 -26.60 28.14 15.90
C LEU A 10 -25.61 28.96 15.07
N LEU A 11 -25.45 30.27 15.31
CA LEU A 11 -24.47 31.11 14.61
C LEU A 11 -23.04 30.78 15.03
N GLY A 12 -22.79 30.43 16.28
CA GLY A 12 -21.47 29.98 16.77
C GLY A 12 -21.03 28.67 16.16
N GLY A 13 -21.97 27.75 15.94
CA GLY A 13 -21.72 26.47 15.27
C GLY A 13 -21.33 26.63 13.79
N GLN A 14 -22.05 27.48 13.05
CA GLN A 14 -21.76 27.75 11.64
C GLN A 14 -20.41 28.42 11.44
N ALA A 15 -20.04 29.40 12.29
CA ALA A 15 -18.70 30.02 12.22
C ALA A 15 -17.56 29.02 12.46
N ASN A 16 -17.78 28.07 13.36
CA ASN A 16 -16.78 27.03 13.65
C ASN A 16 -16.63 26.04 12.48
N TYR A 17 -17.73 25.63 11.86
CA TYR A 17 -17.69 24.80 10.64
C TYR A 17 -17.04 25.53 9.47
N GLN A 18 -17.32 26.79 9.27
CA GLN A 18 -16.69 27.57 8.20
C GLN A 18 -15.18 27.69 8.41
N HIS A 19 -14.72 27.92 9.63
CA HIS A 19 -13.30 27.95 9.97
C HIS A 19 -12.63 26.61 9.65
N GLN A 20 -13.27 25.49 9.99
CA GLN A 20 -12.75 24.15 9.68
C GLN A 20 -12.67 23.89 8.18
N ILE A 21 -13.67 24.32 7.41
CA ILE A 21 -13.67 24.21 5.95
C ILE A 21 -12.55 25.05 5.34
N ASP A 22 -12.35 26.27 5.83
CA ASP A 22 -11.30 27.17 5.35
C ASP A 22 -9.90 26.62 5.67
N GLU A 23 -9.74 26.03 6.85
CA GLU A 23 -8.47 25.38 7.25
C GLU A 23 -8.18 24.15 6.40
N LEU A 24 -9.17 23.28 6.18
CA LEU A 24 -9.02 22.12 5.28
C LEU A 24 -8.69 22.54 3.84
N SER A 25 -9.34 23.60 3.36
CA SER A 25 -9.08 24.14 2.02
C SER A 25 -7.67 24.72 1.88
N ARG A 26 -7.15 25.33 2.95
CA ARG A 26 -5.76 25.81 3.01
C ARG A 26 -4.78 24.65 2.98
N MET A 27 -4.99 23.64 3.84
CA MET A 27 -4.15 22.45 3.88
C MET A 27 -4.12 21.72 2.52
N GLN A 28 -5.26 21.61 1.87
CA GLN A 28 -5.39 20.99 0.57
C GLN A 28 -4.59 21.76 -0.51
N ARG A 29 -4.61 23.11 -0.49
CA ARG A 29 -3.79 23.93 -1.38
C ARG A 29 -2.30 23.77 -1.12
N GLU A 30 -1.87 23.78 0.14
CA GLU A 30 -0.46 23.59 0.50
C GLU A 30 0.05 22.20 0.05
N LEU A 31 -0.77 21.17 0.17
CA LEU A 31 -0.44 19.83 -0.31
C LEU A 31 -0.32 19.78 -1.85
N GLU A 32 -1.23 20.43 -2.56
CA GLU A 32 -1.19 20.51 -4.02
C GLU A 32 0.04 21.28 -4.52
N GLU A 33 0.40 22.37 -3.85
CA GLU A 33 1.62 23.15 -4.16
C GLU A 33 2.88 22.32 -3.95
N ARG A 34 2.98 21.58 -2.83
CA ARG A 34 4.10 20.66 -2.56
C ARG A 34 4.20 19.56 -3.61
N LYS A 35 3.07 18.97 -3.99
CA LYS A 35 3.00 17.97 -5.04
C LYS A 35 3.52 18.52 -6.37
N ASN A 36 3.04 19.71 -6.76
CA ASN A 36 3.43 20.34 -8.01
C ASN A 36 4.90 20.76 -8.01
N ALA A 37 5.42 21.25 -6.89
CA ALA A 37 6.84 21.56 -6.73
C ALA A 37 7.71 20.30 -6.88
N PHE A 38 7.30 19.18 -6.33
CA PHE A 38 7.99 17.91 -6.46
C PHE A 38 7.98 17.36 -7.88
N ILE A 39 6.82 17.44 -8.56
CA ILE A 39 6.67 17.02 -9.95
C ILE A 39 7.55 17.90 -10.86
N ASN A 40 7.58 19.22 -10.62
CA ASN A 40 8.39 20.16 -11.39
C ASN A 40 9.90 19.95 -11.15
N GLN A 41 10.35 19.66 -9.94
CA GLN A 41 11.73 19.29 -9.67
C GLN A 41 12.16 18.04 -10.44
N ARG A 42 11.26 17.06 -10.59
CA ARG A 42 11.52 15.87 -11.41
C ARG A 42 11.58 16.19 -12.91
N ALA A 43 10.72 17.08 -13.39
CA ALA A 43 10.65 17.45 -14.81
C ALA A 43 11.88 18.26 -15.27
N VAL A 44 12.50 19.04 -14.38
CA VAL A 44 13.69 19.85 -14.69
C VAL A 44 14.99 19.03 -14.65
N SER A 45 14.99 17.88 -13.99
CA SER A 45 16.14 16.99 -14.03
C SER A 45 16.11 16.19 -15.33
N ASN A 46 16.96 16.52 -16.28
CA ASN A 46 17.20 15.79 -17.55
C ASN A 46 17.80 14.38 -17.35
N LYS A 47 17.62 13.78 -16.17
CA LYS A 47 17.92 12.37 -15.95
C LYS A 47 16.78 11.53 -16.52
N PRO A 48 17.09 10.37 -17.14
CA PRO A 48 16.04 9.46 -17.59
C PRO A 48 15.08 9.25 -16.42
N VAL A 49 13.80 9.47 -16.67
CA VAL A 49 12.74 9.35 -15.66
C VAL A 49 12.77 7.91 -15.16
N GLN A 50 13.43 7.69 -14.02
CA GLN A 50 13.30 6.40 -13.34
C GLN A 50 11.85 6.27 -12.87
N PRO A 51 11.22 5.11 -13.08
CA PRO A 51 9.88 4.88 -12.59
C PRO A 51 9.84 5.15 -11.09
N SER A 52 8.78 5.78 -10.62
CA SER A 52 8.60 6.04 -9.20
C SER A 52 8.56 4.72 -8.43
N LEU A 53 9.06 4.71 -7.19
CA LEU A 53 8.99 3.52 -6.33
C LEU A 53 7.54 3.06 -6.15
N CYS A 54 6.61 4.00 -6.03
CA CYS A 54 5.18 3.70 -5.95
C CYS A 54 4.68 3.03 -7.24
N ASP A 55 5.08 3.52 -8.41
CA ASP A 55 4.68 2.94 -9.70
C ASP A 55 5.26 1.52 -9.87
N GLU A 56 6.49 1.29 -9.41
CA GLU A 56 7.07 -0.06 -9.42
C GLU A 56 6.33 -1.02 -8.48
N ILE A 57 5.98 -0.55 -7.28
CA ILE A 57 5.22 -1.34 -6.30
C ILE A 57 3.83 -1.67 -6.86
N ASP A 58 3.12 -0.69 -7.39
CA ASP A 58 1.79 -0.88 -7.96
C ASP A 58 1.84 -1.86 -9.14
N LYS A 59 2.79 -1.70 -10.06
CA LYS A 59 2.98 -2.61 -11.19
C LYS A 59 3.28 -4.05 -10.75
N LEU A 60 4.10 -4.23 -9.73
CA LEU A 60 4.39 -5.57 -9.19
C LEU A 60 3.16 -6.17 -8.50
N THR A 61 2.41 -5.37 -7.77
CA THR A 61 1.19 -5.80 -7.07
C THR A 61 0.11 -6.21 -8.07
N ASP A 62 -0.10 -5.41 -9.11
CA ASP A 62 -1.07 -5.69 -10.18
C ASP A 62 -0.72 -6.96 -10.99
N ALA A 63 0.56 -7.31 -11.03
CA ALA A 63 1.04 -8.52 -11.72
C ALA A 63 0.96 -9.79 -10.86
N LEU A 64 0.48 -9.72 -9.60
CA LEU A 64 0.29 -10.88 -8.74
C LEU A 64 -1.03 -11.58 -9.06
N THR A 65 -1.00 -12.92 -9.05
CA THR A 65 -2.23 -13.71 -9.01
C THR A 65 -2.84 -13.65 -7.60
N ASP A 66 -4.13 -13.94 -7.47
CA ASP A 66 -4.83 -13.97 -6.18
C ASP A 66 -4.15 -14.90 -5.17
N ARG A 67 -3.63 -16.04 -5.64
CA ARG A 67 -2.92 -17.01 -4.81
C ARG A 67 -1.58 -16.48 -4.32
N GLU A 68 -0.81 -15.86 -5.21
CA GLU A 68 0.47 -15.23 -4.85
C GLU A 68 0.25 -14.08 -3.87
N PHE A 69 -0.76 -13.25 -4.12
CA PHE A 69 -1.13 -12.15 -3.23
C PHE A 69 -1.50 -12.65 -1.82
N SER A 70 -2.29 -13.72 -1.74
CA SER A 70 -2.66 -14.33 -0.45
C SER A 70 -1.43 -14.78 0.34
N ILE A 71 -0.49 -15.49 -0.32
CA ILE A 71 0.74 -15.97 0.32
C ILE A 71 1.60 -14.80 0.82
N ILE A 72 1.75 -13.75 -0.01
CA ILE A 72 2.54 -12.56 0.34
C ILE A 72 1.90 -11.80 1.49
N ASN A 73 0.57 -11.63 1.46
CA ASN A 73 -0.17 -10.90 2.47
C ASN A 73 -0.17 -11.60 3.85
N ASP A 74 0.04 -12.91 3.87
CA ASP A 74 0.18 -13.67 5.12
C ASP A 74 1.58 -13.53 5.75
N ASN A 75 2.56 -12.99 5.02
CA ASN A 75 3.89 -12.78 5.54
C ASN A 75 3.93 -11.62 6.55
N PRO A 76 4.41 -11.85 7.80
CA PRO A 76 4.41 -10.83 8.84
C PRO A 76 5.35 -9.64 8.56
N GLU A 77 6.45 -9.85 7.84
CA GLU A 77 7.36 -8.76 7.45
C GLU A 77 6.72 -7.86 6.41
N PHE A 78 5.96 -8.44 5.48
CA PHE A 78 5.21 -7.68 4.50
C PHE A 78 4.14 -6.79 5.15
N ARG A 79 3.39 -7.32 6.11
CA ARG A 79 2.41 -6.55 6.89
C ARG A 79 3.07 -5.40 7.64
N LYS A 80 4.20 -5.64 8.33
CA LYS A 80 4.96 -4.59 9.01
C LYS A 80 5.44 -3.51 8.05
N SER A 81 5.89 -3.88 6.86
CA SER A 81 6.30 -2.93 5.84
C SER A 81 5.14 -2.07 5.34
N GLN A 82 3.95 -2.65 5.14
CA GLN A 82 2.74 -1.91 4.81
C GLN A 82 2.33 -0.93 5.92
N GLU A 83 2.38 -1.38 7.17
CA GLU A 83 2.07 -0.55 8.35
C GLU A 83 3.05 0.62 8.47
N ALA A 84 4.33 0.41 8.22
CA ALA A 84 5.33 1.48 8.23
C ALA A 84 5.02 2.57 7.20
N ILE A 85 4.69 2.19 5.96
CA ILE A 85 4.29 3.13 4.91
C ILE A 85 3.00 3.86 5.31
N ALA A 86 1.99 3.13 5.79
CA ALA A 86 0.73 3.71 6.22
C ALA A 86 0.91 4.70 7.39
N SER A 87 1.81 4.39 8.33
CA SER A 87 2.15 5.27 9.45
C SER A 87 2.78 6.58 8.98
N ILE A 88 3.74 6.52 8.05
CA ILE A 88 4.36 7.70 7.46
C ILE A 88 3.32 8.55 6.73
N MET A 89 2.46 7.92 5.91
CA MET A 89 1.40 8.59 5.18
C MET A 89 0.40 9.28 6.10
N ASN A 90 0.02 8.63 7.21
CA ASN A 90 -0.90 9.21 8.19
C ASN A 90 -0.26 10.38 8.96
N ARG A 91 0.99 10.24 9.39
CA ARG A 91 1.74 11.28 10.13
C ARG A 91 1.88 12.56 9.31
N GLU A 92 2.16 12.43 8.03
CA GLU A 92 2.39 13.57 7.13
C GLU A 92 1.12 14.04 6.41
N TYR A 93 -0.06 13.51 6.77
CA TYR A 93 -1.32 13.76 6.04
C TYR A 93 -1.23 13.46 4.53
N LEU A 94 -0.33 12.54 4.13
CA LEU A 94 0.00 12.26 2.75
C LEU A 94 -0.79 11.09 2.15
N ARG A 95 -1.89 10.72 2.76
CA ARG A 95 -2.71 9.55 2.41
C ARG A 95 -3.10 9.50 0.92
N ILE A 96 -3.23 10.65 0.29
CA ILE A 96 -3.62 10.82 -1.12
C ILE A 96 -2.41 11.12 -2.01
N MET A 97 -1.21 11.33 -1.44
CA MET A 97 -0.07 11.90 -2.16
C MET A 97 1.18 11.04 -2.06
N ARG A 98 1.09 9.80 -2.55
CA ARG A 98 2.22 8.86 -2.64
C ARG A 98 3.52 9.49 -3.18
N PRO A 99 3.51 10.35 -4.22
CA PRO A 99 4.73 10.97 -4.72
C PRO A 99 5.48 11.81 -3.69
N ILE A 100 4.77 12.38 -2.70
CA ILE A 100 5.40 13.18 -1.62
C ILE A 100 6.08 12.27 -0.59
N VAL A 101 5.53 11.07 -0.35
CA VAL A 101 6.15 10.06 0.54
C VAL A 101 7.54 9.71 0.02
N GLU A 102 7.72 9.53 -1.28
CA GLU A 102 9.03 9.29 -1.89
C GLU A 102 10.02 10.47 -1.73
N GLY A 103 9.52 11.69 -1.61
CA GLY A 103 10.32 12.90 -1.39
C GLY A 103 10.86 13.04 0.04
N THR A 104 10.32 12.29 1.02
CA THR A 104 10.83 12.26 2.38
C THR A 104 11.86 11.14 2.55
N ALA A 105 12.89 11.35 3.39
CA ALA A 105 13.92 10.34 3.63
C ALA A 105 13.33 9.04 4.21
N ASP A 106 12.47 9.16 5.22
CA ASP A 106 11.80 8.01 5.86
C ASP A 106 10.86 7.29 4.89
N GLY A 107 10.12 8.05 4.07
CA GLY A 107 9.19 7.52 3.08
C GLY A 107 9.93 6.77 1.97
N LYS A 108 11.02 7.32 1.47
CA LYS A 108 11.85 6.67 0.46
C LYS A 108 12.42 5.36 0.97
N GLU A 109 12.99 5.35 2.17
CA GLU A 109 13.56 4.14 2.79
C GLU A 109 12.47 3.06 2.99
N ALA A 110 11.30 3.44 3.51
CA ALA A 110 10.20 2.52 3.72
C ALA A 110 9.70 1.91 2.40
N LEU A 111 9.58 2.72 1.33
CA LEU A 111 9.16 2.26 0.00
C LEU A 111 10.22 1.36 -0.66
N GLU A 112 11.51 1.69 -0.54
CA GLU A 112 12.60 0.85 -1.06
C GLU A 112 12.63 -0.52 -0.35
N ASN A 113 12.45 -0.53 0.96
CA ASN A 113 12.38 -1.77 1.75
C ASN A 113 11.17 -2.61 1.35
N HIS A 114 10.01 -1.98 1.21
CA HIS A 114 8.78 -2.66 0.78
C HIS A 114 8.93 -3.26 -0.63
N LEU A 115 9.47 -2.51 -1.58
CA LEU A 115 9.71 -2.98 -2.95
C LEU A 115 10.66 -4.18 -2.99
N ARG A 116 11.75 -4.14 -2.21
CA ARG A 116 12.72 -5.23 -2.11
C ARG A 116 12.06 -6.50 -1.56
N LEU A 117 11.29 -6.33 -0.49
CA LEU A 117 10.55 -7.42 0.14
C LEU A 117 9.51 -8.01 -0.80
N LEU A 118 8.74 -7.18 -1.48
CA LEU A 118 7.74 -7.61 -2.46
C LEU A 118 8.36 -8.41 -3.61
N LYS A 119 9.50 -7.97 -4.15
CA LYS A 119 10.24 -8.70 -5.20
C LYS A 119 10.69 -10.09 -4.73
N SER A 120 11.19 -10.19 -3.49
CA SER A 120 11.62 -11.47 -2.90
C SER A 120 10.43 -12.40 -2.68
N LEU A 121 9.38 -11.90 -2.03
CA LEU A 121 8.19 -12.69 -1.72
C LEU A 121 7.42 -13.12 -2.96
N LYS A 122 7.37 -12.30 -4.01
CA LYS A 122 6.77 -12.69 -5.29
C LYS A 122 7.45 -13.93 -5.86
N LYS A 123 8.78 -13.97 -5.86
CA LYS A 123 9.53 -15.13 -6.35
C LYS A 123 9.25 -16.40 -5.53
N GLU A 124 9.13 -16.27 -4.21
CA GLU A 124 8.81 -17.37 -3.32
C GLU A 124 7.36 -17.84 -3.50
N ALA A 125 6.42 -16.90 -3.60
CA ALA A 125 5.01 -17.18 -3.81
C ALA A 125 4.76 -17.89 -5.15
N SER A 126 5.38 -17.42 -6.25
CA SER A 126 5.28 -18.07 -7.56
C SER A 126 5.75 -19.53 -7.48
N ARG A 127 6.89 -19.80 -6.84
CA ARG A 127 7.41 -21.16 -6.66
C ARG A 127 6.50 -22.03 -5.78
N ALA A 128 5.85 -21.43 -4.77
CA ALA A 128 4.92 -22.15 -3.92
C ALA A 128 3.65 -22.53 -4.69
N VAL A 129 3.13 -21.61 -5.51
CA VAL A 129 1.96 -21.87 -6.37
C VAL A 129 2.27 -22.96 -7.39
N GLU A 130 3.42 -22.90 -8.07
CA GLU A 130 3.86 -23.93 -9.04
C GLU A 130 3.94 -25.31 -8.38
N ARG A 131 4.62 -25.42 -7.23
CA ARG A 131 4.71 -26.70 -6.49
C ARG A 131 3.37 -27.24 -6.07
N ASN A 132 2.46 -26.37 -5.64
CA ASN A 132 1.11 -26.80 -5.25
C ASN A 132 0.30 -27.29 -6.47
N MET A 133 0.48 -26.67 -7.63
CA MET A 133 -0.14 -27.13 -8.87
C MET A 133 0.43 -28.47 -9.32
N GLU A 134 1.74 -28.67 -9.27
CA GLU A 134 2.40 -29.95 -9.60
C GLU A 134 1.89 -31.07 -8.68
N LEU A 135 1.82 -30.82 -7.36
CA LEU A 135 1.28 -31.79 -6.41
C LEU A 135 -0.19 -32.13 -6.69
N PHE A 136 -0.99 -31.13 -7.03
CA PHE A 136 -2.39 -31.34 -7.35
C PHE A 136 -2.57 -32.14 -8.65
N ASN A 137 -1.77 -31.86 -9.67
CA ASN A 137 -1.80 -32.61 -10.93
C ASN A 137 -1.35 -34.07 -10.70
N GLU A 138 -0.29 -34.29 -9.94
CA GLU A 138 0.14 -35.65 -9.58
C GLU A 138 -0.95 -36.42 -8.83
N TYR A 139 -1.62 -35.75 -7.88
CA TYR A 139 -2.75 -36.33 -7.15
C TYR A 139 -3.87 -36.76 -8.10
N THR A 140 -4.30 -35.87 -8.99
CA THR A 140 -5.41 -36.16 -9.91
C THR A 140 -5.09 -37.26 -10.91
N GLU A 141 -3.83 -37.36 -11.34
CA GLU A 141 -3.38 -38.37 -12.31
C GLU A 141 -3.16 -39.75 -11.70
N LYS A 142 -2.63 -39.82 -10.47
CA LYS A 142 -2.10 -41.08 -9.91
C LYS A 142 -2.79 -41.54 -8.62
N TYR A 143 -3.44 -40.63 -7.91
CA TYR A 143 -3.91 -40.89 -6.54
C TYR A 143 -5.35 -40.44 -6.28
N ALA A 144 -6.15 -40.34 -7.33
CA ALA A 144 -7.54 -39.90 -7.25
C ALA A 144 -8.44 -40.79 -6.36
N ASP A 145 -7.99 -42.01 -6.06
CA ASP A 145 -8.72 -42.97 -5.21
C ASP A 145 -8.62 -42.65 -3.70
N MET A 146 -7.72 -41.76 -3.30
CA MET A 146 -7.58 -41.30 -1.91
C MET A 146 -7.94 -39.83 -1.78
N THR A 147 -8.13 -39.35 -0.52
CA THR A 147 -8.34 -37.91 -0.30
C THR A 147 -7.04 -37.14 -0.55
N TYR A 148 -7.17 -35.89 -1.01
CA TYR A 148 -6.00 -35.02 -1.20
C TYR A 148 -5.23 -34.79 0.10
N ALA A 149 -5.92 -34.75 1.25
CA ALA A 149 -5.29 -34.64 2.56
C ALA A 149 -4.40 -35.87 2.91
N ASP A 150 -4.84 -37.08 2.57
CA ASP A 150 -4.07 -38.30 2.79
C ASP A 150 -2.90 -38.40 1.83
N PHE A 151 -3.08 -37.99 0.59
CA PHE A 151 -1.98 -37.85 -0.38
C PHE A 151 -0.89 -36.91 0.14
N LEU A 152 -1.25 -35.72 0.67
CA LEU A 152 -0.28 -34.79 1.24
C LEU A 152 0.46 -35.36 2.45
N LYS A 153 -0.24 -36.13 3.33
CA LYS A 153 0.41 -36.84 4.45
C LYS A 153 1.42 -37.86 3.95
N MET A 154 1.04 -38.67 2.97
CA MET A 154 1.94 -39.66 2.34
C MET A 154 3.20 -39.00 1.78
N LYS A 155 3.05 -37.87 1.06
CA LYS A 155 4.19 -37.12 0.49
C LYS A 155 5.14 -36.58 1.57
N ARG A 156 4.59 -36.09 2.69
CA ARG A 156 5.40 -35.62 3.83
C ARG A 156 6.17 -36.71 4.53
N SER A 157 5.63 -37.93 4.57
CA SER A 157 6.29 -39.08 5.21
C SER A 157 7.40 -39.68 4.36
N ASN A 158 7.44 -39.40 3.06
CA ASN A 158 8.43 -39.94 2.11
C ASN A 158 9.57 -38.95 1.80
N ASN A 159 9.58 -37.77 2.43
CA ASN A 159 10.65 -36.77 2.39
C ASN A 159 11.37 -36.68 3.75
#